data_b2e3c73248add7f8433fe3be07bc9502
#
_entry.id   b2e3c73248add7f8433fe3be07bc9502
#
_cell.length_a   1.000
_cell.length_b   1.000
_cell.length_c   1.000
_cell.angle_alpha   90.00
_cell.angle_beta   90.00
_cell.angle_gamma   90.00
#
_symmetry.space_group_name_H-M   'P 1'
#
loop_
_entity.id
_entity.type
_entity.pdbx_description
1 polymer ?
#
loop_
_entity_poly.entity_id
_entity_poly.type
_entity_poly.pdbx_seq_one_letter_code
_entity_poly.pdbx_strand_id
1 'polypeptide(L)'
;MAPPPLSPLLVADFSHVLAGPFCTMTLGDLGAEIVKVERPAGDDTRAWGPPFVDNESTYFLGVNRNKRSIVLDLHDAEDLRVARTLAEHADVLVENFRPGIMAQFGLDEPSIRGTNPALVYCSISAFGPAAGRQLAGYDLLVQALGGLMSITGPDSDTPTKAGVALVDVLAGLFATVGILSALHERDRSGRGQHVEINLMSVLLSALANQSASYVLAEQIPRAIGNGHVSIAPYDTYATGEGMIVLAVGTDKQFGQLCDILGISGLAQDGRFLTNELRVLNRAPLRKNLERALAARPAEYWTRVLTAVGVPAGAVNNIAEAFAFAAQLGLQPIRNTEDGDSRLGRQVASPINLSATPVSYRTRAPLLGEHSCDIRSWLAKLDAGRKTA
;
A
#
# COMPACT_ATOMS: atom_id res chain seq x y z
N MET A 1 0.21 -29.23 -7.64
CA MET A 1 0.73 -27.85 -7.77
C MET A 1 1.95 -27.72 -6.86
N ALA A 2 2.94 -26.93 -7.23
CA ALA A 2 4.05 -26.60 -6.33
C ALA A 2 3.51 -25.88 -5.07
N PRO A 3 4.15 -26.04 -3.89
CA PRO A 3 3.74 -25.30 -2.71
C PRO A 3 3.89 -23.79 -2.95
N PRO A 4 3.11 -22.95 -2.26
CA PRO A 4 3.25 -21.50 -2.33
C PRO A 4 4.69 -21.05 -2.00
N PRO A 5 5.17 -19.92 -2.57
CA PRO A 5 6.60 -19.56 -2.50
C PRO A 5 7.14 -19.33 -1.08
N LEU A 6 6.30 -18.92 -0.14
CA LEU A 6 6.71 -18.71 1.26
C LEU A 6 6.30 -19.82 2.23
N SER A 7 5.72 -20.92 1.73
CA SER A 7 5.46 -22.10 2.57
C SER A 7 6.76 -22.87 2.80
N PRO A 8 7.07 -23.30 4.05
CA PRO A 8 6.24 -23.27 5.26
C PRO A 8 6.62 -22.13 6.26
N LEU A 9 7.03 -20.94 5.80
CA LEU A 9 7.49 -19.87 6.69
C LEU A 9 6.43 -19.43 7.70
N LEU A 10 6.84 -19.25 8.96
CA LEU A 10 6.03 -18.73 10.05
C LEU A 10 6.32 -17.26 10.29
N VAL A 11 5.29 -16.44 10.29
CA VAL A 11 5.35 -14.99 10.59
C VAL A 11 4.62 -14.69 11.89
N ALA A 12 5.35 -14.18 12.89
CA ALA A 12 4.79 -13.60 14.10
C ALA A 12 4.43 -12.14 13.84
N ASP A 13 3.13 -11.85 13.71
CA ASP A 13 2.60 -10.52 13.40
C ASP A 13 2.15 -9.81 14.68
N PHE A 14 3.01 -8.98 15.25
CA PHE A 14 2.71 -8.10 16.38
C PHE A 14 2.21 -6.72 15.94
N SER A 15 2.06 -6.51 14.64
CA SER A 15 1.70 -5.21 14.09
C SER A 15 0.20 -4.93 14.19
N HIS A 16 -0.15 -3.64 14.11
CA HIS A 16 -1.52 -3.15 14.19
C HIS A 16 -1.76 -2.03 13.16
N VAL A 17 -3.01 -1.64 12.98
CA VAL A 17 -3.50 -0.61 12.06
C VAL A 17 -3.33 -1.02 10.59
N LEU A 18 -2.31 -0.53 9.85
CA LEU A 18 -2.27 -0.72 8.40
C LEU A 18 -0.91 -1.19 7.87
N ALA A 19 0.18 -0.48 8.09
CA ALA A 19 1.45 -0.75 7.42
C ALA A 19 1.96 -2.19 7.65
N GLY A 20 2.06 -2.62 8.91
CA GLY A 20 2.44 -3.99 9.26
C GLY A 20 1.41 -5.03 8.82
N PRO A 21 0.11 -4.86 9.14
CA PRO A 21 -0.93 -5.78 8.68
C PRO A 21 -1.00 -5.95 7.16
N PHE A 22 -0.77 -4.90 6.37
CA PHE A 22 -0.71 -4.98 4.91
C PHE A 22 0.51 -5.80 4.44
N CYS A 23 1.67 -5.62 5.08
CA CYS A 23 2.86 -6.42 4.84
C CYS A 23 2.59 -7.90 5.11
N THR A 24 2.10 -8.24 6.32
CA THR A 24 1.89 -9.63 6.74
C THR A 24 0.76 -10.31 5.97
N MET A 25 -0.29 -9.57 5.57
CA MET A 25 -1.29 -10.08 4.63
C MET A 25 -0.66 -10.44 3.28
N THR A 26 0.22 -9.60 2.75
CA THR A 26 0.91 -9.87 1.48
C THR A 26 1.80 -11.11 1.58
N LEU A 27 2.52 -11.29 2.69
CA LEU A 27 3.28 -12.52 2.94
C LEU A 27 2.35 -13.74 3.07
N GLY A 28 1.19 -13.60 3.69
CA GLY A 28 0.14 -14.62 3.78
C GLY A 28 -0.40 -15.02 2.41
N ASP A 29 -0.65 -14.07 1.51
CA ASP A 29 -1.07 -14.33 0.13
C ASP A 29 -0.01 -15.13 -0.63
N LEU A 30 1.27 -14.92 -0.33
CA LEU A 30 2.40 -15.65 -0.89
C LEU A 30 2.64 -17.02 -0.21
N GLY A 31 1.84 -17.37 0.78
CA GLY A 31 1.81 -18.71 1.38
C GLY A 31 2.42 -18.85 2.76
N ALA A 32 2.94 -17.78 3.37
CA ALA A 32 3.40 -17.83 4.75
C ALA A 32 2.24 -18.10 5.71
N GLU A 33 2.53 -18.79 6.84
CA GLU A 33 1.61 -18.90 7.97
C GLU A 33 1.75 -17.66 8.84
N ILE A 34 0.65 -16.92 9.03
CA ILE A 34 0.65 -15.67 9.79
C ILE A 34 -0.10 -15.86 11.10
N VAL A 35 0.58 -15.62 12.22
CA VAL A 35 -0.01 -15.58 13.56
C VAL A 35 -0.05 -14.12 14.01
N LYS A 36 -1.24 -13.52 13.98
CA LYS A 36 -1.48 -12.15 14.45
C LYS A 36 -1.70 -12.17 15.96
N VAL A 37 -0.82 -11.50 16.67
CA VAL A 37 -0.91 -11.29 18.12
C VAL A 37 -1.70 -10.01 18.37
N GLU A 38 -2.80 -10.13 19.11
CA GLU A 38 -3.66 -9.01 19.47
C GLU A 38 -3.76 -8.87 21.00
N ARG A 39 -3.83 -7.63 21.48
CA ARG A 39 -4.16 -7.35 22.87
C ARG A 39 -5.61 -7.76 23.18
N PRO A 40 -6.06 -7.86 24.44
CA PRO A 40 -7.44 -8.22 24.79
C PRO A 40 -8.51 -7.35 24.13
N ALA A 41 -8.23 -6.07 23.90
CA ALA A 41 -9.13 -5.15 23.19
C ALA A 41 -9.09 -5.30 21.64
N GLY A 42 -8.18 -6.12 21.11
CA GLY A 42 -7.96 -6.28 19.68
C GLY A 42 -7.16 -5.14 19.03
N ASP A 43 -6.98 -5.24 17.73
CA ASP A 43 -6.45 -4.19 16.86
C ASP A 43 -7.45 -3.03 16.81
N ASP A 44 -6.97 -1.78 16.90
CA ASP A 44 -7.83 -0.59 16.87
C ASP A 44 -8.74 -0.52 15.64
N THR A 45 -8.27 -1.04 14.52
CA THR A 45 -9.05 -1.06 13.27
C THR A 45 -10.29 -1.93 13.32
N ARG A 46 -10.44 -2.84 14.31
CA ARG A 46 -11.68 -3.59 14.52
C ARG A 46 -12.87 -2.68 14.87
N ALA A 47 -12.58 -1.53 15.51
CA ALA A 47 -13.59 -0.53 15.86
C ALA A 47 -13.74 0.59 14.83
N TRP A 48 -12.90 0.61 13.78
CA TRP A 48 -12.94 1.69 12.79
C TRP A 48 -14.00 1.45 11.70
N GLY A 49 -15.11 2.11 11.88
CA GLY A 49 -16.26 2.11 10.98
C GLY A 49 -17.21 3.29 11.26
N PRO A 50 -18.28 3.52 10.51
CA PRO A 50 -18.74 2.67 9.38
C PRO A 50 -17.79 2.70 8.17
N PRO A 51 -17.86 1.69 7.26
CA PRO A 51 -18.83 0.61 7.22
C PRO A 51 -18.41 -0.64 8.03
N PHE A 52 -19.40 -1.40 8.48
CA PHE A 52 -19.24 -2.71 9.09
C PHE A 52 -19.99 -3.77 8.26
N VAL A 53 -19.49 -5.00 8.26
CA VAL A 53 -20.14 -6.18 7.70
C VAL A 53 -20.19 -7.25 8.78
N ASP A 54 -21.39 -7.72 9.14
CA ASP A 54 -21.60 -8.70 10.21
C ASP A 54 -20.90 -8.31 11.55
N ASN A 55 -20.96 -7.03 11.90
CA ASN A 55 -20.30 -6.38 13.04
C ASN A 55 -18.76 -6.29 12.96
N GLU A 56 -18.14 -6.70 11.86
CA GLU A 56 -16.71 -6.57 11.63
C GLU A 56 -16.39 -5.33 10.78
N SER A 57 -15.35 -4.60 11.17
CA SER A 57 -14.86 -3.43 10.41
C SER A 57 -14.33 -3.83 9.06
N THR A 58 -14.80 -3.19 7.98
CA THR A 58 -14.25 -3.41 6.64
C THR A 58 -12.79 -2.99 6.52
N TYR A 59 -12.32 -2.08 7.38
CA TYR A 59 -10.91 -1.71 7.43
C TYR A 59 -10.06 -2.89 7.91
N PHE A 60 -10.45 -3.52 9.02
CA PHE A 60 -9.76 -4.71 9.54
C PHE A 60 -9.82 -5.87 8.53
N LEU A 61 -11.01 -6.14 8.00
CA LEU A 61 -11.24 -7.23 7.02
C LEU A 61 -10.36 -7.08 5.78
N GLY A 62 -10.16 -5.85 5.30
CA GLY A 62 -9.43 -5.55 4.07
C GLY A 62 -7.93 -5.84 4.11
N VAL A 63 -7.32 -6.01 5.29
CA VAL A 63 -5.86 -6.15 5.45
C VAL A 63 -5.43 -7.29 6.36
N ASN A 64 -6.34 -8.23 6.70
CA ASN A 64 -6.03 -9.30 7.64
C ASN A 64 -6.44 -10.71 7.15
N ARG A 65 -6.73 -10.91 5.85
CA ARG A 65 -6.95 -12.26 5.30
C ARG A 65 -5.70 -13.14 5.45
N ASN A 66 -5.88 -14.44 5.41
CA ASN A 66 -4.82 -15.44 5.54
C ASN A 66 -4.08 -15.42 6.88
N LYS A 67 -4.69 -14.85 7.94
CA LYS A 67 -4.10 -14.78 9.28
C LYS A 67 -4.87 -15.64 10.29
N ARG A 68 -4.16 -16.09 11.31
CA ARG A 68 -4.72 -16.69 12.53
C ARG A 68 -4.55 -15.70 13.67
N SER A 69 -5.61 -15.43 14.46
CA SER A 69 -5.56 -14.49 15.59
C SER A 69 -5.39 -15.22 16.91
N ILE A 70 -4.45 -14.73 17.74
CA ILE A 70 -4.29 -15.07 19.15
C ILE A 70 -4.37 -13.82 20.01
N VAL A 71 -5.15 -13.87 21.09
CA VAL A 71 -5.19 -12.78 22.09
C VAL A 71 -4.15 -13.07 23.17
N LEU A 72 -3.26 -12.10 23.39
CA LEU A 72 -2.25 -12.10 24.43
C LEU A 72 -2.18 -10.73 25.12
N ASP A 73 -2.23 -10.73 26.46
CA ASP A 73 -1.87 -9.59 27.30
C ASP A 73 -0.37 -9.67 27.62
N LEU A 74 0.45 -8.85 27.00
CA LEU A 74 1.91 -8.85 27.23
C LEU A 74 2.30 -8.41 28.66
N HIS A 75 1.35 -7.90 29.47
CA HIS A 75 1.58 -7.63 30.89
C HIS A 75 1.32 -8.86 31.76
N ASP A 76 0.62 -9.88 31.25
CA ASP A 76 0.49 -11.18 31.91
C ASP A 76 1.71 -12.05 31.61
N ALA A 77 2.28 -12.67 32.66
CA ALA A 77 3.52 -13.43 32.52
C ALA A 77 3.36 -14.70 31.67
N GLU A 78 2.20 -15.35 31.71
CA GLU A 78 1.94 -16.55 30.90
C GLU A 78 1.75 -16.18 29.42
N ASP A 79 0.99 -15.12 29.14
CA ASP A 79 0.79 -14.61 27.79
C ASP A 79 2.10 -14.11 27.18
N LEU A 80 2.94 -13.43 27.95
CA LEU A 80 4.26 -12.99 27.51
C LEU A 80 5.17 -14.20 27.19
N ARG A 81 5.09 -15.28 27.97
CA ARG A 81 5.82 -16.52 27.66
C ARG A 81 5.36 -17.13 26.34
N VAL A 82 4.05 -17.15 26.07
CA VAL A 82 3.49 -17.63 24.80
C VAL A 82 3.97 -16.73 23.62
N ALA A 83 3.95 -15.41 23.79
CA ALA A 83 4.43 -14.46 22.79
C ALA A 83 5.92 -14.67 22.47
N ARG A 84 6.74 -14.89 23.50
CA ARG A 84 8.17 -15.18 23.34
C ARG A 84 8.39 -16.50 22.61
N THR A 85 7.69 -17.56 23.00
CA THR A 85 7.77 -18.86 22.30
C THR A 85 7.43 -18.72 20.82
N LEU A 86 6.37 -17.96 20.48
CA LEU A 86 6.03 -17.69 19.09
C LEU A 86 7.17 -16.98 18.35
N ALA A 87 7.73 -15.91 18.94
CA ALA A 87 8.82 -15.12 18.35
C ALA A 87 10.10 -15.96 18.15
N GLU A 88 10.43 -16.85 19.11
CA GLU A 88 11.61 -17.73 19.04
C GLU A 88 11.50 -18.82 17.98
N HIS A 89 10.29 -19.18 17.55
CA HIS A 89 10.06 -20.19 16.52
C HIS A 89 9.70 -19.58 15.15
N ALA A 90 9.47 -18.27 15.09
CA ALA A 90 9.13 -17.59 13.85
C ALA A 90 10.34 -17.46 12.91
N ASP A 91 10.06 -17.48 11.61
CA ASP A 91 11.01 -17.14 10.56
C ASP A 91 11.10 -15.62 10.39
N VAL A 92 9.96 -14.93 10.58
CA VAL A 92 9.81 -13.48 10.47
C VAL A 92 9.02 -12.98 11.66
N LEU A 93 9.44 -11.87 12.25
CA LEU A 93 8.64 -11.11 13.21
C LEU A 93 8.42 -9.71 12.64
N VAL A 94 7.18 -9.25 12.66
CA VAL A 94 6.80 -7.89 12.21
C VAL A 94 6.12 -7.15 13.36
N GLU A 95 6.62 -5.94 13.66
CA GLU A 95 6.03 -5.07 14.66
C GLU A 95 6.01 -3.62 14.17
N ASN A 96 5.09 -2.80 14.71
CA ASN A 96 5.03 -1.37 14.41
C ASN A 96 4.70 -0.53 15.64
N PHE A 97 5.20 -0.96 16.80
CA PHE A 97 5.10 -0.18 18.03
C PHE A 97 6.08 1.02 18.00
N ARG A 98 5.89 1.93 18.95
CA ARG A 98 6.89 2.97 19.17
C ARG A 98 8.22 2.34 19.56
N PRO A 99 9.35 2.86 19.05
CA PRO A 99 10.67 2.33 19.36
C PRO A 99 10.90 2.18 20.87
N GLY A 100 11.29 0.98 21.30
CA GLY A 100 11.56 0.63 22.70
C GLY A 100 10.39 -0.03 23.44
N ILE A 101 9.18 -0.11 22.88
CA ILE A 101 8.06 -0.84 23.52
C ILE A 101 8.34 -2.33 23.55
N MET A 102 8.77 -2.95 22.45
CA MET A 102 9.07 -4.37 22.41
C MET A 102 10.20 -4.77 23.40
N ALA A 103 11.16 -3.86 23.63
CA ALA A 103 12.23 -4.07 24.62
C ALA A 103 11.72 -4.19 26.07
N GLN A 104 10.62 -3.51 26.42
CA GLN A 104 10.02 -3.61 27.75
C GLN A 104 9.52 -5.03 28.06
N PHE A 105 9.19 -5.79 27.02
CA PHE A 105 8.72 -7.17 27.10
C PHE A 105 9.84 -8.19 26.77
N GLY A 106 11.05 -7.73 26.43
CA GLY A 106 12.14 -8.59 25.96
C GLY A 106 11.79 -9.32 24.65
N LEU A 107 11.00 -8.67 23.81
CA LEU A 107 10.58 -9.12 22.46
C LEU A 107 11.26 -8.30 21.36
N ASP A 108 12.20 -7.43 21.70
CA ASP A 108 12.98 -6.64 20.76
C ASP A 108 13.97 -7.48 19.96
N GLU A 109 14.49 -6.92 18.90
CA GLU A 109 15.38 -7.60 17.96
C GLU A 109 16.60 -8.26 18.64
N PRO A 110 17.40 -7.58 19.49
CA PRO A 110 18.53 -8.20 20.14
C PRO A 110 18.14 -9.37 21.05
N SER A 111 17.03 -9.24 21.79
CA SER A 111 16.56 -10.26 22.72
C SER A 111 16.14 -11.55 21.99
N ILE A 112 15.32 -11.44 20.95
CA ILE A 112 14.83 -12.63 20.24
C ILE A 112 15.89 -13.21 19.30
N ARG A 113 16.67 -12.39 18.60
CA ARG A 113 17.76 -12.92 17.75
C ARG A 113 18.90 -13.52 18.55
N GLY A 114 19.01 -13.22 19.83
CA GLY A 114 19.92 -13.92 20.75
C GLY A 114 19.58 -15.41 20.88
N THR A 115 18.32 -15.80 20.81
CA THR A 115 17.82 -17.18 20.88
C THR A 115 17.46 -17.77 19.51
N ASN A 116 17.15 -16.94 18.52
CA ASN A 116 16.86 -17.31 17.13
C ASN A 116 17.70 -16.45 16.15
N PRO A 117 18.97 -16.77 15.91
CA PRO A 117 19.84 -16.00 15.00
C PRO A 117 19.38 -15.97 13.53
N ALA A 118 18.49 -16.88 13.14
CA ALA A 118 17.93 -16.98 11.80
C ALA A 118 16.70 -16.08 11.58
N LEU A 119 16.16 -15.47 12.65
CA LEU A 119 14.98 -14.61 12.58
C LEU A 119 15.24 -13.39 11.72
N VAL A 120 14.33 -13.11 10.79
CA VAL A 120 14.19 -11.79 10.14
C VAL A 120 13.25 -10.96 11.01
N TYR A 121 13.78 -9.91 11.64
CA TYR A 121 13.01 -9.01 12.51
C TYR A 121 12.69 -7.72 11.74
N CYS A 122 11.42 -7.38 11.55
CA CYS A 122 11.00 -6.19 10.83
C CYS A 122 10.31 -5.19 11.77
N SER A 123 10.91 -4.01 11.94
CA SER A 123 10.31 -2.88 12.67
C SER A 123 9.82 -1.82 11.71
N ILE A 124 8.57 -1.37 11.87
CA ILE A 124 7.99 -0.28 11.09
C ILE A 124 7.68 0.87 12.06
N SER A 125 8.29 2.03 11.85
CA SER A 125 8.09 3.22 12.67
C SER A 125 7.69 4.44 11.82
N ALA A 126 7.19 5.51 12.42
CA ALA A 126 6.86 6.71 11.66
C ALA A 126 8.11 7.51 11.28
N PHE A 127 9.02 7.76 12.24
CA PHE A 127 10.15 8.70 12.09
C PHE A 127 11.50 8.08 12.45
N GLY A 128 11.59 6.76 12.55
CA GLY A 128 12.82 6.04 12.90
C GLY A 128 13.15 6.05 14.41
N PRO A 129 14.17 5.26 14.81
CA PRO A 129 14.48 5.01 16.22
C PRO A 129 15.38 6.09 16.87
N ALA A 130 15.95 7.00 16.10
CA ALA A 130 16.86 8.04 16.60
C ALA A 130 16.08 9.24 17.18
N ALA A 131 16.30 10.44 16.70
CA ALA A 131 15.64 11.65 17.17
C ALA A 131 14.10 11.62 17.00
N GLY A 132 13.61 10.87 16.01
CA GLY A 132 12.18 10.70 15.75
C GLY A 132 11.43 9.75 16.69
N ARG A 133 12.12 9.01 17.55
CA ARG A 133 11.53 7.96 18.42
C ARG A 133 10.39 8.42 19.34
N GLN A 134 10.42 9.68 19.74
CA GLN A 134 9.42 10.28 20.64
C GLN A 134 8.22 10.85 19.89
N LEU A 135 8.32 11.01 18.56
CA LEU A 135 7.24 11.56 17.77
C LEU A 135 6.14 10.51 17.57
N ALA A 136 4.92 10.89 17.90
CA ALA A 136 3.76 10.09 17.51
C ALA A 136 3.57 10.22 16.00
N GLY A 137 3.29 9.11 15.30
CA GLY A 137 3.12 9.11 13.87
C GLY A 137 1.92 8.30 13.41
N TYR A 138 1.12 8.92 12.57
CA TYR A 138 0.11 8.31 11.71
C TYR A 138 0.34 8.78 10.29
N ASP A 139 -0.14 8.04 9.31
CA ASP A 139 -0.01 8.34 7.89
C ASP A 139 -0.30 9.83 7.56
N LEU A 140 -1.42 10.38 8.04
CA LEU A 140 -1.80 11.78 7.80
C LEU A 140 -0.71 12.76 8.26
N LEU A 141 -0.14 12.52 9.44
CA LEU A 141 0.93 13.39 9.96
C LEU A 141 2.20 13.29 9.11
N VAL A 142 2.53 12.08 8.66
CA VAL A 142 3.68 11.88 7.77
C VAL A 142 3.44 12.50 6.39
N GLN A 143 2.23 12.43 5.83
CA GLN A 143 1.88 13.13 4.59
C GLN A 143 2.09 14.66 4.73
N ALA A 144 1.72 15.22 5.88
CA ALA A 144 1.89 16.65 6.15
C ALA A 144 3.37 17.03 6.31
N LEU A 145 4.10 16.36 7.22
CA LEU A 145 5.50 16.67 7.54
C LEU A 145 6.47 16.25 6.43
N GLY A 146 6.15 15.23 5.65
CA GLY A 146 6.98 14.71 4.56
C GLY A 146 6.74 15.38 3.21
N GLY A 147 5.92 16.44 3.15
CA GLY A 147 5.79 17.30 1.98
C GLY A 147 4.73 16.82 0.94
N LEU A 148 4.12 15.64 1.08
CA LEU A 148 3.11 15.19 0.11
C LEU A 148 1.92 16.15 0.03
N MET A 149 1.45 16.68 1.16
CA MET A 149 0.33 17.60 1.17
C MET A 149 0.65 18.95 0.52
N SER A 150 1.92 19.38 0.53
CA SER A 150 2.34 20.64 -0.11
C SER A 150 2.31 20.61 -1.64
N ILE A 151 2.30 19.41 -2.23
CA ILE A 151 2.25 19.18 -3.68
C ILE A 151 0.93 18.57 -4.15
N THR A 152 -0.01 18.31 -3.21
CA THR A 152 -1.32 17.68 -3.48
C THR A 152 -2.42 18.68 -3.16
N GLY A 153 -3.34 18.87 -4.09
CA GLY A 153 -4.45 19.82 -3.97
C GLY A 153 -4.57 20.75 -5.18
N PRO A 154 -5.63 21.56 -5.23
CA PRO A 154 -5.88 22.45 -6.37
C PRO A 154 -4.81 23.55 -6.52
N ASP A 155 -4.25 24.01 -5.39
CA ASP A 155 -3.25 25.06 -5.30
C ASP A 155 -2.42 24.92 -4.01
N SER A 156 -1.46 25.81 -3.82
CA SER A 156 -0.57 25.82 -2.64
C SER A 156 -1.25 26.28 -1.34
N ASP A 157 -2.41 26.89 -1.42
CA ASP A 157 -3.15 27.44 -0.27
C ASP A 157 -4.12 26.40 0.31
N THR A 158 -4.30 25.29 -0.41
CA THR A 158 -5.22 24.19 -0.02
C THR A 158 -4.47 22.85 0.06
N PRO A 159 -3.54 22.66 1.01
CA PRO A 159 -2.82 21.40 1.17
C PRO A 159 -3.80 20.24 1.41
N THR A 160 -3.70 19.20 0.59
CA THR A 160 -4.67 18.10 0.58
C THR A 160 -3.96 16.76 0.77
N LYS A 161 -4.50 15.91 1.65
CA LYS A 161 -3.99 14.55 1.80
C LYS A 161 -4.45 13.65 0.65
N ALA A 162 -3.73 12.56 0.39
CA ALA A 162 -4.25 11.47 -0.43
C ALA A 162 -5.50 10.85 0.22
N GLY A 163 -6.45 10.38 -0.59
CA GLY A 163 -7.72 9.82 -0.12
C GLY A 163 -7.59 8.51 0.67
N VAL A 164 -6.42 7.89 0.65
CA VAL A 164 -6.05 6.64 1.34
C VAL A 164 -4.80 6.89 2.19
N ALA A 165 -4.56 6.06 3.21
CA ALA A 165 -3.31 6.06 3.98
C ALA A 165 -2.15 5.49 3.13
N LEU A 166 -1.74 6.29 2.14
CA LEU A 166 -0.83 5.87 1.08
C LEU A 166 0.56 5.53 1.61
N VAL A 167 1.04 6.26 2.59
CA VAL A 167 2.38 6.06 3.16
C VAL A 167 2.45 4.76 3.94
N ASP A 168 1.39 4.41 4.68
CA ASP A 168 1.28 3.10 5.35
C ASP A 168 1.29 1.94 4.37
N VAL A 169 0.53 2.03 3.27
CA VAL A 169 0.51 1.00 2.22
C VAL A 169 1.90 0.83 1.60
N LEU A 170 2.57 1.93 1.27
CA LEU A 170 3.93 1.90 0.72
C LEU A 170 4.94 1.35 1.73
N ALA A 171 4.82 1.70 3.02
CA ALA A 171 5.67 1.16 4.07
C ALA A 171 5.48 -0.35 4.23
N GLY A 172 4.25 -0.85 4.16
CA GLY A 172 3.96 -2.29 4.14
C GLY A 172 4.60 -3.00 2.95
N LEU A 173 4.57 -2.39 1.76
CA LEU A 173 5.23 -2.94 0.56
C LEU A 173 6.76 -2.91 0.69
N PHE A 174 7.37 -1.82 1.16
CA PHE A 174 8.81 -1.77 1.41
C PHE A 174 9.24 -2.75 2.49
N ALA A 175 8.43 -2.94 3.54
CA ALA A 175 8.67 -3.97 4.55
C ALA A 175 8.65 -5.38 3.92
N THR A 176 7.66 -5.67 3.06
CA THR A 176 7.59 -6.94 2.32
C THR A 176 8.85 -7.15 1.48
N VAL A 177 9.29 -6.16 0.71
CA VAL A 177 10.52 -6.24 -0.11
C VAL A 177 11.75 -6.46 0.77
N GLY A 178 11.86 -5.72 1.88
CA GLY A 178 12.95 -5.87 2.84
C GLY A 178 13.01 -7.26 3.46
N ILE A 179 11.85 -7.79 3.89
CA ILE A 179 11.74 -9.15 4.45
C ILE A 179 12.13 -10.20 3.42
N LEU A 180 11.61 -10.12 2.19
CA LEU A 180 11.95 -11.08 1.12
C LEU A 180 13.45 -11.04 0.80
N SER A 181 14.05 -9.86 0.77
CA SER A 181 15.50 -9.70 0.57
C SER A 181 16.31 -10.31 1.72
N ALA A 182 15.85 -10.11 2.95
CA ALA A 182 16.49 -10.67 4.15
C ALA A 182 16.36 -12.20 4.20
N LEU A 183 15.22 -12.75 3.80
CA LEU A 183 15.01 -14.20 3.68
C LEU A 183 15.93 -14.81 2.62
N HIS A 184 16.05 -14.16 1.45
CA HIS A 184 16.96 -14.60 0.40
C HIS A 184 18.44 -14.60 0.87
N GLU A 185 18.88 -13.59 1.63
CA GLU A 185 20.22 -13.59 2.22
C GLU A 185 20.35 -14.66 3.30
N ARG A 186 19.31 -14.89 4.12
CA ARG A 186 19.29 -15.96 5.12
C ARG A 186 19.50 -17.34 4.51
N ASP A 187 18.92 -17.61 3.34
CA ASP A 187 19.09 -18.89 2.64
C ASP A 187 20.56 -19.14 2.25
N ARG A 188 21.36 -18.10 2.11
CA ARG A 188 22.80 -18.18 1.79
C ARG A 188 23.67 -18.21 3.05
N SER A 189 23.36 -17.39 4.06
CA SER A 189 24.21 -17.15 5.23
C SER A 189 23.80 -17.98 6.45
N GLY A 190 22.59 -18.54 6.47
CA GLY A 190 21.96 -19.16 7.64
C GLY A 190 21.54 -18.16 8.72
N ARG A 191 21.67 -16.85 8.49
CA ARG A 191 21.43 -15.80 9.48
C ARG A 191 20.37 -14.83 9.00
N GLY A 192 19.39 -14.56 9.86
CA GLY A 192 18.45 -13.47 9.68
C GLY A 192 19.10 -12.10 9.94
N GLN A 193 18.33 -11.04 9.78
CA GLN A 193 18.74 -9.66 10.02
C GLN A 193 17.59 -8.78 10.47
N HIS A 194 17.91 -7.56 10.95
CA HIS A 194 16.93 -6.52 11.21
C HIS A 194 16.59 -5.78 9.92
N VAL A 195 15.29 -5.67 9.63
CA VAL A 195 14.72 -4.84 8.57
C VAL A 195 14.03 -3.66 9.24
N GLU A 196 14.59 -2.47 9.09
CA GLU A 196 14.04 -1.26 9.67
C GLU A 196 13.39 -0.40 8.57
N ILE A 197 12.11 -0.10 8.72
CA ILE A 197 11.32 0.75 7.82
C ILE A 197 10.78 1.94 8.61
N ASN A 198 10.84 3.14 8.04
CA ASN A 198 10.13 4.27 8.60
C ASN A 198 9.34 5.04 7.53
N LEU A 199 8.16 5.50 7.91
CA LEU A 199 7.19 6.12 7.00
C LEU A 199 7.77 7.39 6.34
N MET A 200 8.56 8.17 7.08
CA MET A 200 9.15 9.41 6.54
C MET A 200 10.10 9.11 5.38
N SER A 201 11.03 8.17 5.54
CA SER A 201 11.96 7.78 4.46
C SER A 201 11.23 7.13 3.29
N VAL A 202 10.20 6.31 3.57
CA VAL A 202 9.33 5.73 2.54
C VAL A 202 8.68 6.82 1.72
N LEU A 203 8.09 7.82 2.38
CA LEU A 203 7.44 8.94 1.67
C LEU A 203 8.44 9.73 0.83
N LEU A 204 9.57 10.15 1.39
CA LEU A 204 10.60 10.89 0.65
C LEU A 204 11.11 10.14 -0.58
N SER A 205 11.25 8.82 -0.49
CA SER A 205 11.58 7.96 -1.63
C SER A 205 10.43 7.89 -2.65
N ALA A 206 9.19 7.76 -2.18
CA ALA A 206 8.01 7.63 -3.04
C ALA A 206 7.65 8.92 -3.79
N LEU A 207 8.05 10.10 -3.28
CA LEU A 207 7.90 11.38 -3.99
C LEU A 207 8.72 11.45 -5.29
N ALA A 208 9.63 10.51 -5.54
CA ALA A 208 10.32 10.27 -6.81
C ALA A 208 10.87 11.55 -7.48
N ASN A 209 10.27 11.98 -8.61
CA ASN A 209 10.69 13.16 -9.36
C ASN A 209 10.56 14.47 -8.56
N GLN A 210 9.64 14.57 -7.62
CA GLN A 210 9.50 15.77 -6.77
C GLN A 210 10.65 15.87 -5.76
N SER A 211 11.02 14.74 -5.12
CA SER A 211 12.21 14.67 -4.29
C SER A 211 13.48 14.96 -5.09
N ALA A 212 13.58 14.38 -6.31
CA ALA A 212 14.72 14.63 -7.20
C ALA A 212 14.84 16.12 -7.61
N SER A 213 13.71 16.79 -7.86
CA SER A 213 13.71 18.23 -8.17
C SER A 213 14.32 19.08 -7.05
N TYR A 214 14.03 18.71 -5.80
CA TYR A 214 14.64 19.40 -4.65
C TYR A 214 16.11 19.01 -4.46
N VAL A 215 16.42 17.72 -4.45
CA VAL A 215 17.77 17.21 -4.14
C VAL A 215 18.80 17.61 -5.20
N LEU A 216 18.41 17.64 -6.48
CA LEU A 216 19.33 17.87 -7.60
C LEU A 216 19.32 19.32 -8.08
N ALA A 217 18.21 20.03 -7.98
CA ALA A 217 18.05 21.37 -8.54
C ALA A 217 17.61 22.41 -7.51
N GLU A 218 17.48 22.07 -6.23
CA GLU A 218 17.02 22.93 -5.12
C GLU A 218 15.65 23.59 -5.40
N GLN A 219 14.87 23.03 -6.32
CA GLN A 219 13.54 23.51 -6.63
C GLN A 219 12.53 22.93 -5.63
N ILE A 220 11.71 23.81 -5.06
CA ILE A 220 10.63 23.43 -4.15
C ILE A 220 9.36 23.23 -4.98
N PRO A 221 8.88 21.96 -5.13
CA PRO A 221 7.64 21.68 -5.85
C PRO A 221 6.42 22.29 -5.15
N ARG A 222 5.36 22.56 -5.93
CA ARG A 222 4.10 23.14 -5.43
C ARG A 222 2.90 22.39 -6.01
N ALA A 223 1.76 22.47 -5.32
CA ALA A 223 0.51 21.94 -5.83
C ALA A 223 0.04 22.73 -7.07
N ILE A 224 -0.33 22.00 -8.11
CA ILE A 224 -0.83 22.52 -9.39
C ILE A 224 -2.11 21.79 -9.85
N GLY A 225 -2.90 21.27 -8.91
CA GLY A 225 -4.06 20.44 -9.20
C GLY A 225 -3.67 19.09 -9.78
N ASN A 226 -4.34 18.67 -10.84
CA ASN A 226 -4.09 17.41 -11.53
C ASN A 226 -3.04 17.53 -12.65
N GLY A 227 -2.45 18.71 -12.83
CA GLY A 227 -1.48 18.98 -13.88
C GLY A 227 -0.14 18.28 -13.62
N HIS A 228 0.47 17.70 -14.66
CA HIS A 228 1.82 17.18 -14.57
C HIS A 228 2.84 18.32 -14.65
N VAL A 229 3.86 18.32 -13.77
CA VAL A 229 4.84 19.44 -13.70
C VAL A 229 5.60 19.69 -15.01
N SER A 230 5.89 18.66 -15.79
CA SER A 230 6.77 18.73 -16.96
C SER A 230 6.11 18.32 -18.28
N ILE A 231 4.80 18.00 -18.27
CA ILE A 231 4.07 17.54 -19.48
C ILE A 231 2.75 18.31 -19.62
N ALA A 232 2.41 18.69 -20.87
CA ALA A 232 1.14 19.31 -21.22
C ALA A 232 0.69 18.95 -22.66
N PRO A 233 -0.63 18.63 -22.89
CA PRO A 233 -1.68 18.48 -21.90
C PRO A 233 -1.59 17.16 -21.14
N TYR A 234 -1.49 17.23 -19.82
CA TYR A 234 -1.54 16.08 -18.90
C TYR A 234 -2.27 16.55 -17.65
N ASP A 235 -3.61 16.40 -17.62
CA ASP A 235 -4.49 17.02 -16.61
C ASP A 235 -5.92 16.51 -16.77
N THR A 236 -6.84 16.97 -15.89
CA THR A 236 -8.28 16.85 -16.05
C THR A 236 -8.87 18.04 -16.76
N TYR A 237 -9.83 17.81 -17.65
CA TYR A 237 -10.51 18.85 -18.46
C TYR A 237 -12.02 18.70 -18.37
N ALA A 238 -12.74 19.84 -18.33
CA ALA A 238 -14.18 19.85 -18.44
C ALA A 238 -14.63 19.47 -19.87
N THR A 239 -15.72 18.73 -19.95
CA THR A 239 -16.37 18.34 -21.21
C THR A 239 -17.81 18.85 -21.24
N GLY A 240 -18.59 18.49 -22.25
CA GLY A 240 -20.02 18.80 -22.28
C GLY A 240 -20.77 18.16 -21.12
N GLU A 241 -20.32 17.01 -20.66
CA GLU A 241 -20.83 16.33 -19.46
C GLU A 241 -19.69 15.53 -18.84
N GLY A 242 -19.41 15.79 -17.55
CA GLY A 242 -18.33 15.16 -16.78
C GLY A 242 -16.94 15.71 -17.08
N MET A 243 -15.94 15.05 -16.51
CA MET A 243 -14.52 15.38 -16.62
C MET A 243 -13.78 14.28 -17.36
N ILE A 244 -12.81 14.67 -18.21
CA ILE A 244 -11.90 13.74 -18.87
C ILE A 244 -10.46 14.00 -18.42
N VAL A 245 -9.71 12.94 -18.20
CA VAL A 245 -8.24 12.96 -18.08
C VAL A 245 -7.64 12.84 -19.48
N LEU A 246 -6.72 13.73 -19.82
CA LEU A 246 -5.86 13.60 -20.98
C LEU A 246 -4.42 13.41 -20.50
N ALA A 247 -3.70 12.41 -21.03
CA ALA A 247 -2.30 12.13 -20.70
C ALA A 247 -1.46 12.11 -21.99
N VAL A 248 -1.25 13.28 -22.58
CA VAL A 248 -0.58 13.44 -23.88
C VAL A 248 0.91 13.67 -23.67
N GLY A 249 1.70 12.62 -23.84
CA GLY A 249 3.14 12.64 -23.58
C GLY A 249 4.03 12.99 -24.78
N THR A 250 3.49 12.99 -26.03
CA THR A 250 4.29 13.22 -27.25
C THR A 250 3.64 14.26 -28.16
N ASP A 251 4.45 14.93 -29.00
CA ASP A 251 3.95 15.89 -29.99
C ASP A 251 3.04 15.22 -31.04
N LYS A 252 3.32 13.95 -31.39
CA LYS A 252 2.45 13.14 -32.26
C LYS A 252 1.04 12.97 -31.65
N GLN A 253 0.96 12.59 -30.37
CA GLN A 253 -0.33 12.46 -29.67
C GLN A 253 -1.04 13.81 -29.56
N PHE A 254 -0.31 14.91 -29.39
CA PHE A 254 -0.88 16.24 -29.37
C PHE A 254 -1.51 16.61 -30.73
N GLY A 255 -0.85 16.32 -31.84
CA GLY A 255 -1.43 16.48 -33.17
C GLY A 255 -2.71 15.67 -33.35
N GLN A 256 -2.69 14.38 -33.00
CA GLN A 256 -3.85 13.50 -33.06
C GLN A 256 -5.02 14.00 -32.19
N LEU A 257 -4.73 14.50 -30.97
CA LEU A 257 -5.72 15.13 -30.11
C LEU A 257 -6.38 16.34 -30.81
N CYS A 258 -5.57 17.24 -31.37
CA CYS A 258 -6.05 18.43 -32.07
C CYS A 258 -6.92 18.07 -33.28
N ASP A 259 -6.55 17.04 -34.04
CA ASP A 259 -7.30 16.57 -35.20
C ASP A 259 -8.68 16.03 -34.80
N ILE A 260 -8.74 15.16 -33.79
CA ILE A 260 -10.00 14.59 -33.27
C ILE A 260 -10.90 15.67 -32.68
N LEU A 261 -10.35 16.68 -32.03
CA LEU A 261 -11.09 17.80 -31.47
C LEU A 261 -11.53 18.82 -32.53
N GLY A 262 -11.12 18.70 -33.80
CA GLY A 262 -11.42 19.64 -34.87
C GLY A 262 -10.70 20.98 -34.72
N ILE A 263 -9.54 21.00 -34.06
CA ILE A 263 -8.73 22.22 -33.80
C ILE A 263 -7.28 22.02 -34.29
N SER A 264 -7.08 21.36 -35.44
CA SER A 264 -5.74 20.99 -35.98
C SER A 264 -4.80 22.19 -36.10
N GLY A 265 -5.31 23.42 -36.31
CA GLY A 265 -4.50 24.63 -36.29
C GLY A 265 -3.80 24.92 -34.97
N LEU A 266 -4.30 24.36 -33.84
CA LEU A 266 -3.68 24.53 -32.53
C LEU A 266 -2.31 23.81 -32.46
N ALA A 267 -2.17 22.68 -33.14
CA ALA A 267 -0.92 21.92 -33.21
C ALA A 267 0.18 22.68 -34.01
N GLN A 268 -0.21 23.70 -34.78
CA GLN A 268 0.70 24.52 -35.58
C GLN A 268 0.93 25.91 -34.98
N ASP A 269 0.25 26.24 -33.88
CA ASP A 269 0.45 27.49 -33.17
C ASP A 269 1.81 27.45 -32.46
N GLY A 270 2.63 28.50 -32.71
CA GLY A 270 3.99 28.61 -32.14
C GLY A 270 4.07 28.46 -30.61
N ARG A 271 2.98 28.74 -29.90
CA ARG A 271 2.90 28.57 -28.44
C ARG A 271 2.81 27.11 -27.99
N PHE A 272 2.49 26.16 -28.89
CA PHE A 272 2.17 24.78 -28.53
C PHE A 272 2.94 23.72 -29.32
N LEU A 273 3.90 24.13 -30.15
CA LEU A 273 4.65 23.25 -31.04
C LEU A 273 5.42 22.15 -30.30
N THR A 274 5.98 22.46 -29.15
CA THR A 274 6.74 21.49 -28.33
C THR A 274 6.13 21.35 -26.97
N ASN A 275 6.43 20.23 -26.28
CA ASN A 275 5.97 20.02 -24.91
C ASN A 275 6.38 21.17 -23.98
N GLU A 276 7.61 21.66 -24.07
CA GLU A 276 8.09 22.79 -23.26
C GLU A 276 7.21 24.03 -23.45
N LEU A 277 6.92 24.40 -24.72
CA LEU A 277 6.06 25.54 -25.02
C LEU A 277 4.63 25.33 -24.51
N ARG A 278 4.10 24.11 -24.59
CA ARG A 278 2.78 23.79 -24.01
C ARG A 278 2.78 23.90 -22.48
N VAL A 279 3.85 23.47 -21.83
CA VAL A 279 4.02 23.62 -20.37
C VAL A 279 4.04 25.09 -19.96
N LEU A 280 4.77 25.95 -20.69
CA LEU A 280 4.81 27.40 -20.45
C LEU A 280 3.45 28.08 -20.73
N ASN A 281 2.66 27.53 -21.65
CA ASN A 281 1.38 28.10 -22.10
C ASN A 281 0.16 27.29 -21.66
N ARG A 282 0.19 26.68 -20.45
CA ARG A 282 -0.89 25.78 -19.94
C ARG A 282 -2.26 26.42 -19.94
N ALA A 283 -2.39 27.65 -19.43
CA ALA A 283 -3.69 28.32 -19.28
C ALA A 283 -4.38 28.58 -20.63
N PRO A 284 -3.74 29.16 -21.64
CA PRO A 284 -4.36 29.31 -22.98
C PRO A 284 -4.56 27.93 -23.64
N LEU A 285 -3.71 26.93 -23.43
CA LEU A 285 -3.90 25.58 -23.94
C LEU A 285 -5.19 24.96 -23.36
N ARG A 286 -5.35 24.97 -22.02
CA ARG A 286 -6.54 24.48 -21.32
C ARG A 286 -7.82 25.10 -21.90
N LYS A 287 -7.84 26.42 -22.03
CA LYS A 287 -9.01 27.15 -22.54
C LYS A 287 -9.44 26.70 -23.96
N ASN A 288 -8.45 26.43 -24.83
CA ASN A 288 -8.74 25.94 -26.19
C ASN A 288 -9.25 24.48 -26.17
N LEU A 289 -8.65 23.63 -25.37
CA LEU A 289 -9.06 22.23 -25.26
C LEU A 289 -10.46 22.10 -24.66
N GLU A 290 -10.75 22.79 -23.54
CA GLU A 290 -12.07 22.72 -22.89
C GLU A 290 -13.19 23.29 -23.79
N ARG A 291 -12.92 24.34 -24.58
CA ARG A 291 -13.86 24.83 -25.56
C ARG A 291 -14.22 23.76 -26.59
N ALA A 292 -13.27 23.02 -27.09
CA ALA A 292 -13.53 21.93 -28.05
C ALA A 292 -14.20 20.74 -27.39
N LEU A 293 -13.74 20.35 -26.21
CA LEU A 293 -14.27 19.22 -25.43
C LEU A 293 -15.73 19.44 -24.97
N ALA A 294 -16.17 20.68 -24.82
CA ALA A 294 -17.54 21.01 -24.43
C ALA A 294 -18.61 20.50 -25.43
N ALA A 295 -18.22 20.14 -26.65
CA ALA A 295 -19.15 19.67 -27.68
C ALA A 295 -19.77 18.29 -27.43
N ARG A 296 -19.14 17.45 -26.59
CA ARG A 296 -19.56 16.07 -26.30
C ARG A 296 -19.23 15.68 -24.85
N PRO A 297 -19.90 14.62 -24.29
CA PRO A 297 -19.60 14.11 -22.96
C PRO A 297 -18.23 13.39 -22.90
N ALA A 298 -17.70 13.23 -21.68
CA ALA A 298 -16.41 12.60 -21.42
C ALA A 298 -16.29 11.17 -22.00
N GLU A 299 -17.36 10.38 -21.91
CA GLU A 299 -17.40 9.01 -22.44
C GLU A 299 -17.19 8.97 -23.95
N TYR A 300 -17.82 9.88 -24.70
CA TYR A 300 -17.62 10.00 -26.15
C TYR A 300 -16.14 10.28 -26.47
N TRP A 301 -15.55 11.27 -25.80
CA TRP A 301 -14.17 11.65 -26.04
C TRP A 301 -13.18 10.55 -25.65
N THR A 302 -13.41 9.87 -24.52
CA THR A 302 -12.62 8.72 -24.10
C THR A 302 -12.54 7.68 -25.20
N ARG A 303 -13.70 7.29 -25.76
CA ARG A 303 -13.79 6.27 -26.81
C ARG A 303 -13.05 6.67 -28.08
N VAL A 304 -13.27 7.88 -28.60
CA VAL A 304 -12.68 8.28 -29.88
C VAL A 304 -11.19 8.62 -29.78
N LEU A 305 -10.73 9.13 -28.66
CA LEU A 305 -9.32 9.44 -28.44
C LEU A 305 -8.49 8.18 -28.21
N THR A 306 -8.98 7.25 -27.41
CA THR A 306 -8.28 5.96 -27.18
C THR A 306 -8.19 5.13 -28.45
N ALA A 307 -9.19 5.19 -29.34
CA ALA A 307 -9.17 4.48 -30.61
C ALA A 307 -8.03 4.93 -31.55
N VAL A 308 -7.52 6.16 -31.39
CA VAL A 308 -6.38 6.68 -32.17
C VAL A 308 -5.07 6.71 -31.37
N GLY A 309 -5.03 6.08 -30.20
CA GLY A 309 -3.82 5.96 -29.38
C GLY A 309 -3.51 7.21 -28.53
N VAL A 310 -4.45 8.11 -28.34
CA VAL A 310 -4.35 9.22 -27.38
C VAL A 310 -4.86 8.75 -26.02
N PRO A 311 -4.01 8.69 -24.98
CA PRO A 311 -4.45 8.26 -23.65
C PRO A 311 -5.45 9.24 -23.06
N ALA A 312 -6.67 8.78 -22.85
CA ALA A 312 -7.78 9.54 -22.31
C ALA A 312 -8.69 8.63 -21.48
N GLY A 313 -9.33 9.17 -20.44
CA GLY A 313 -10.24 8.40 -19.59
C GLY A 313 -11.17 9.30 -18.76
N ALA A 314 -12.36 8.81 -18.45
CA ALA A 314 -13.23 9.42 -17.47
C ALA A 314 -12.67 9.25 -16.04
N VAL A 315 -13.04 10.15 -15.14
CA VAL A 315 -12.75 10.00 -13.72
C VAL A 315 -13.82 9.11 -13.09
N ASN A 316 -13.45 7.87 -12.80
CA ASN A 316 -14.33 6.87 -12.21
C ASN A 316 -14.40 7.00 -10.69
N ASN A 317 -15.55 6.69 -10.10
CA ASN A 317 -15.64 6.35 -8.69
C ASN A 317 -15.16 4.89 -8.45
N ILE A 318 -15.06 4.48 -7.18
CA ILE A 318 -14.54 3.14 -6.82
C ILE A 318 -15.39 2.01 -7.44
N ALA A 319 -16.72 2.12 -7.46
CA ALA A 319 -17.58 1.08 -8.04
C ALA A 319 -17.37 0.97 -9.57
N GLU A 320 -17.30 2.09 -10.25
CA GLU A 320 -17.00 2.17 -11.69
C GLU A 320 -15.60 1.62 -12.00
N ALA A 321 -14.60 1.90 -11.14
CA ALA A 321 -13.25 1.36 -11.29
C ALA A 321 -13.23 -0.17 -11.19
N PHE A 322 -13.97 -0.75 -10.24
CA PHE A 322 -14.12 -2.21 -10.13
C PHE A 322 -14.82 -2.82 -11.35
N ALA A 323 -15.89 -2.17 -11.83
CA ALA A 323 -16.60 -2.61 -13.04
C ALA A 323 -15.68 -2.55 -14.27
N PHE A 324 -14.92 -1.47 -14.42
CA PHE A 324 -13.95 -1.31 -15.51
C PHE A 324 -12.83 -2.37 -15.44
N ALA A 325 -12.27 -2.63 -14.27
CA ALA A 325 -11.28 -3.69 -14.08
C ALA A 325 -11.84 -5.08 -14.47
N ALA A 326 -13.09 -5.37 -14.12
CA ALA A 326 -13.76 -6.61 -14.51
C ALA A 326 -13.96 -6.71 -16.05
N GLN A 327 -14.30 -5.60 -16.71
CA GLN A 327 -14.40 -5.55 -18.18
C GLN A 327 -13.05 -5.82 -18.87
N LEU A 328 -11.94 -5.43 -18.22
CA LEU A 328 -10.59 -5.74 -18.70
C LEU A 328 -10.15 -7.18 -18.39
N GLY A 329 -10.97 -7.98 -17.72
CA GLY A 329 -10.65 -9.37 -17.35
C GLY A 329 -9.75 -9.52 -16.12
N LEU A 330 -9.55 -8.46 -15.33
CA LEU A 330 -8.60 -8.45 -14.20
C LEU A 330 -9.10 -9.17 -12.93
N GLN A 331 -10.37 -9.55 -12.87
CA GLN A 331 -10.97 -10.23 -11.70
C GLN A 331 -10.63 -9.53 -10.36
N PRO A 332 -11.06 -8.28 -10.15
CA PRO A 332 -10.61 -7.44 -9.02
C PRO A 332 -11.14 -7.90 -7.64
N ILE A 333 -12.08 -8.85 -7.61
CA ILE A 333 -12.65 -9.43 -6.39
C ILE A 333 -12.39 -10.93 -6.39
N ARG A 334 -11.96 -11.46 -5.23
CA ARG A 334 -11.76 -12.88 -4.97
C ARG A 334 -12.54 -13.30 -3.72
N ASN A 335 -12.96 -14.55 -3.68
CA ASN A 335 -13.48 -15.17 -2.48
C ASN A 335 -12.40 -16.02 -1.83
N THR A 336 -12.43 -16.08 -0.50
CA THR A 336 -11.57 -16.99 0.27
C THR A 336 -12.11 -18.42 0.22
N GLU A 337 -11.24 -19.41 0.42
CA GLU A 337 -11.58 -20.84 0.32
C GLU A 337 -12.40 -21.34 1.52
N ASP A 338 -12.40 -20.62 2.64
CA ASP A 338 -13.12 -20.98 3.87
C ASP A 338 -14.63 -20.68 3.88
N GLY A 339 -15.18 -20.27 2.75
CA GLY A 339 -16.63 -20.19 2.54
C GLY A 339 -17.14 -18.97 1.78
N ASP A 340 -18.39 -19.03 1.39
CA ASP A 340 -19.11 -18.03 0.58
C ASP A 340 -19.73 -16.90 1.43
N SER A 341 -19.10 -16.51 2.55
CA SER A 341 -19.57 -15.41 3.37
C SER A 341 -19.19 -14.04 2.78
N ARG A 342 -19.93 -12.99 3.13
CA ARG A 342 -19.55 -11.61 2.80
C ARG A 342 -18.17 -11.25 3.32
N LEU A 343 -17.76 -11.83 4.46
CA LEU A 343 -16.46 -11.62 5.08
C LEU A 343 -15.31 -12.22 4.25
N GLY A 344 -15.59 -13.22 3.42
CA GLY A 344 -14.62 -13.86 2.53
C GLY A 344 -14.38 -13.12 1.20
N ARG A 345 -15.19 -12.09 0.88
CA ARG A 345 -14.98 -11.29 -0.35
C ARG A 345 -13.84 -10.30 -0.16
N GLN A 346 -12.80 -10.46 -0.95
CA GLN A 346 -11.54 -9.70 -0.81
C GLN A 346 -11.17 -9.00 -2.11
N VAL A 347 -10.47 -7.86 -1.99
CA VAL A 347 -9.79 -7.24 -3.14
C VAL A 347 -8.67 -8.16 -3.58
N ALA A 348 -8.57 -8.43 -4.88
CA ALA A 348 -7.54 -9.29 -5.42
C ALA A 348 -6.13 -8.74 -5.17
N SER A 349 -5.20 -9.64 -4.84
CA SER A 349 -3.77 -9.30 -4.84
C SER A 349 -3.34 -8.91 -6.25
N PRO A 350 -2.53 -7.86 -6.42
CA PRO A 350 -1.99 -7.49 -7.73
C PRO A 350 -0.87 -8.43 -8.20
N ILE A 351 -0.38 -9.31 -7.32
CA ILE A 351 0.71 -10.24 -7.64
C ILE A 351 0.12 -11.45 -8.35
N ASN A 352 0.66 -11.77 -9.53
CA ASN A 352 0.30 -12.97 -10.28
C ASN A 352 1.55 -13.77 -10.63
N LEU A 353 1.74 -14.91 -9.96
CA LEU A 353 2.86 -15.82 -10.19
C LEU A 353 2.35 -17.02 -11.03
N SER A 354 2.95 -17.24 -12.18
CA SER A 354 2.48 -18.25 -13.15
C SER A 354 2.60 -19.70 -12.66
N ALA A 355 3.59 -20.00 -11.80
CA ALA A 355 3.86 -21.35 -11.29
C ALA A 355 3.30 -21.57 -9.87
N THR A 356 3.28 -20.53 -9.05
CA THR A 356 2.89 -20.56 -7.64
C THR A 356 1.95 -19.40 -7.33
N PRO A 357 0.70 -19.43 -7.83
CA PRO A 357 -0.24 -18.32 -7.68
C PRO A 357 -0.50 -17.99 -6.20
N VAL A 358 -0.82 -16.74 -5.93
CA VAL A 358 -1.25 -16.30 -4.60
C VAL A 358 -2.50 -17.06 -4.14
N SER A 359 -2.66 -17.24 -2.84
CA SER A 359 -3.76 -17.99 -2.23
C SER A 359 -4.67 -17.10 -1.38
N TYR A 360 -5.96 -17.42 -1.37
CA TYR A 360 -6.99 -16.77 -0.57
C TYR A 360 -7.61 -17.83 0.36
N ARG A 361 -6.79 -18.35 1.30
CA ARG A 361 -7.12 -19.50 2.12
C ARG A 361 -8.24 -19.22 3.11
N THR A 362 -8.10 -18.11 3.86
CA THR A 362 -9.04 -17.76 4.93
C THR A 362 -9.38 -16.28 4.89
N ARG A 363 -10.60 -15.94 5.33
CA ARG A 363 -10.99 -14.58 5.65
C ARG A 363 -10.14 -13.99 6.78
N ALA A 364 -10.28 -12.69 7.03
CA ALA A 364 -9.74 -12.10 8.24
C ALA A 364 -10.33 -12.79 9.48
N PRO A 365 -9.51 -13.11 10.52
CA PRO A 365 -9.98 -13.83 11.69
C PRO A 365 -10.82 -12.94 12.61
N LEU A 366 -11.77 -13.54 13.34
CA LEU A 366 -12.37 -12.91 14.50
C LEU A 366 -11.32 -12.75 15.62
N LEU A 367 -11.57 -11.86 16.57
CA LEU A 367 -10.64 -11.61 17.69
C LEU A 367 -10.41 -12.90 18.50
N GLY A 368 -9.16 -13.35 18.54
CA GLY A 368 -8.76 -14.54 19.28
C GLY A 368 -9.30 -15.86 18.77
N GLU A 369 -9.84 -15.90 17.56
CA GLU A 369 -10.48 -17.08 16.97
C GLU A 369 -9.64 -18.35 17.06
N HIS A 370 -8.32 -18.22 17.04
CA HIS A 370 -7.40 -19.37 17.04
C HIS A 370 -6.56 -19.49 18.32
N SER A 371 -6.92 -18.78 19.41
CA SER A 371 -6.09 -18.71 20.62
C SER A 371 -5.81 -20.07 21.24
N CYS A 372 -6.82 -20.94 21.34
CA CYS A 372 -6.66 -22.26 21.94
C CYS A 372 -5.73 -23.15 21.12
N ASP A 373 -5.91 -23.18 19.81
CA ASP A 373 -5.13 -24.03 18.91
C ASP A 373 -3.66 -23.56 18.84
N ILE A 374 -3.45 -22.24 18.76
CA ILE A 374 -2.09 -21.67 18.71
C ILE A 374 -1.36 -21.93 20.03
N ARG A 375 -2.00 -21.74 21.20
CA ARG A 375 -1.40 -22.03 22.50
C ARG A 375 -1.02 -23.50 22.62
N SER A 376 -1.91 -24.41 22.23
CA SER A 376 -1.67 -25.85 22.24
C SER A 376 -0.52 -26.26 21.31
N TRP A 377 -0.44 -25.65 20.15
CA TRP A 377 0.63 -25.89 19.19
C TRP A 377 1.99 -25.38 19.70
N LEU A 378 2.05 -24.16 20.23
CA LEU A 378 3.28 -23.58 20.79
C LEU A 378 3.78 -24.37 22.00
N ALA A 379 2.89 -24.86 22.87
CA ALA A 379 3.26 -25.67 24.01
C ALA A 379 3.96 -27.00 23.58
N LYS A 380 3.52 -27.61 22.46
CA LYS A 380 4.16 -28.80 21.90
C LYS A 380 5.56 -28.49 21.33
N LEU A 381 5.74 -27.33 20.67
CA LEU A 381 7.04 -26.90 20.15
C LEU A 381 8.03 -26.64 21.28
N ASP A 382 7.61 -25.97 22.35
CA ASP A 382 8.46 -25.70 23.54
C ASP A 382 8.87 -26.98 24.26
N ALA A 383 7.97 -27.97 24.37
CA ALA A 383 8.27 -29.27 24.96
C ALA A 383 9.30 -30.05 24.12
N GLY A 384 9.21 -30.03 22.79
CA GLY A 384 10.16 -30.69 21.90
C GLY A 384 11.58 -30.11 21.97
N ARG A 385 11.69 -28.79 22.22
CA ARG A 385 13.00 -28.09 22.35
C ARG A 385 13.74 -28.45 23.68
N LYS A 386 12.99 -28.74 24.75
CA LYS A 386 13.53 -29.11 26.05
C LYS A 386 14.06 -30.56 26.10
N THR A 387 13.68 -31.36 25.11
CA THR A 387 14.07 -32.79 25.03
C THR A 387 15.16 -33.07 23.97
N ALA A 388 15.53 -32.08 23.17
CA ALA A 388 16.61 -32.14 22.19
C ALA A 388 17.85 -31.41 22.69
#